data_d0860b4bc94a7595fbe20c076120651d
#
_entry.id   d0860b4bc94a7595fbe20c076120651d
#
_cell.length_a   1.000
_cell.length_b   1.000
_cell.length_c   1.000
_cell.angle_alpha   90.00
_cell.angle_beta   90.00
_cell.angle_gamma   90.00
#
_symmetry.space_group_name_H-M   'P 1'
#
loop_
_entity.id
_entity.type
_entity.pdbx_description
1 polymer ?
#
loop_
_entity_poly.entity_id
_entity_poly.type
_entity_poly.pdbx_seq_one_letter_code
_entity_poly.pdbx_strand_id
1 'polypeptide(L)'
;VYTPPNMGLVCVGAGGAGKVVRGAEEILPKESGPAILRDYGAEEALLPAKREARLSMEVSMPMFLAGYKCPPLAGGEELLRQSIVGDMACDVLFGESSPLYTRLYGEGVINGSLGGNFDQLPGASYLYVGGDVKDPDRVFAEISAQARKLGTEGISESFYQQIRRATYGQMVRSLNSFSNIAESVTDGYFRGYDYYHFPEIFESVTKADVEEFLRENITEDRAAVSRIDPL
;
A
#
# COMPACT_ATOMS: atom_id res chain seq x y z
N VAL A 1 22.43 -6.91 -14.13
CA VAL A 1 21.29 -6.91 -13.20
C VAL A 1 21.14 -8.28 -12.57
N TYR A 2 21.13 -9.37 -13.33
CA TYR A 2 21.02 -10.75 -12.85
C TYR A 2 22.39 -11.29 -12.41
N THR A 3 22.86 -10.85 -11.25
CA THR A 3 24.12 -11.32 -10.66
C THR A 3 23.85 -11.84 -9.24
N PRO A 4 24.54 -12.89 -8.77
CA PRO A 4 24.29 -13.50 -7.46
C PRO A 4 24.19 -12.50 -6.29
N PRO A 5 25.02 -11.44 -6.20
CA PRO A 5 24.92 -10.47 -5.10
C PRO A 5 23.63 -9.63 -5.10
N ASN A 6 22.89 -9.63 -6.21
CA ASN A 6 21.63 -8.85 -6.35
C ASN A 6 20.39 -9.74 -6.39
N MET A 7 20.52 -11.02 -6.05
CA MET A 7 19.42 -11.99 -6.14
C MET A 7 19.24 -12.71 -4.80
N GLY A 8 17.99 -12.99 -4.45
CA GLY A 8 17.62 -13.85 -3.34
C GLY A 8 16.88 -15.09 -3.85
N LEU A 9 17.08 -16.22 -3.24
CA LEU A 9 16.33 -17.44 -3.47
C LEU A 9 15.53 -17.78 -2.22
N VAL A 10 14.21 -17.73 -2.32
CA VAL A 10 13.30 -18.15 -1.26
C VAL A 10 12.52 -19.36 -1.73
N CYS A 11 12.53 -20.43 -0.94
CA CYS A 11 11.78 -21.65 -1.19
C CYS A 11 10.87 -21.97 -0.01
N VAL A 12 9.60 -22.18 -0.30
CA VAL A 12 8.58 -22.55 0.69
C VAL A 12 8.00 -23.92 0.30
N GLY A 13 8.02 -24.87 1.23
CA GLY A 13 7.49 -26.21 0.99
C GLY A 13 8.06 -27.27 1.89
N ALA A 14 7.69 -28.52 1.66
CA ALA A 14 8.12 -29.69 2.45
C ALA A 14 9.55 -30.20 2.11
N GLY A 15 10.27 -29.52 1.23
CA GLY A 15 11.62 -29.91 0.81
C GLY A 15 12.68 -29.59 1.87
N GLY A 16 13.73 -30.41 1.95
CA GLY A 16 14.85 -30.13 2.84
C GLY A 16 15.69 -28.96 2.33
N ALA A 17 15.88 -27.92 3.14
CA ALA A 17 16.67 -26.72 2.81
C ALA A 17 18.06 -27.04 2.24
N GLY A 18 18.74 -28.06 2.80
CA GLY A 18 20.05 -28.50 2.31
C GLY A 18 20.09 -29.04 0.87
N LYS A 19 18.96 -29.51 0.30
CA LYS A 19 18.91 -29.89 -1.11
C LYS A 19 18.84 -28.65 -2.00
N VAL A 20 18.10 -27.63 -1.57
CA VAL A 20 17.95 -26.37 -2.29
C VAL A 20 19.28 -25.62 -2.32
N VAL A 21 19.95 -25.52 -1.17
CA VAL A 21 21.27 -24.87 -1.06
C VAL A 21 22.29 -25.56 -1.95
N ARG A 22 22.42 -26.89 -1.88
CA ARG A 22 23.36 -27.62 -2.77
C ARG A 22 23.04 -27.44 -4.24
N GLY A 23 21.76 -27.52 -4.63
CA GLY A 23 21.37 -27.30 -6.02
C GLY A 23 21.69 -25.88 -6.50
N ALA A 24 21.51 -24.89 -5.66
CA ALA A 24 21.89 -23.52 -5.95
C ALA A 24 23.44 -23.37 -6.11
N GLU A 25 24.22 -23.96 -5.20
CA GLU A 25 25.69 -23.95 -5.24
C GLU A 25 26.26 -24.62 -6.51
N GLU A 26 25.59 -25.64 -7.03
CA GLU A 26 25.99 -26.37 -8.25
C GLU A 26 25.72 -25.55 -9.52
N ILE A 27 24.66 -24.71 -9.53
CA ILE A 27 24.17 -24.00 -10.72
C ILE A 27 24.67 -22.56 -10.76
N LEU A 28 24.76 -21.90 -9.61
CA LEU A 28 25.13 -20.46 -9.55
C LEU A 28 26.61 -20.27 -9.86
N PRO A 29 26.96 -19.16 -10.55
CA PRO A 29 28.35 -18.79 -10.78
C PRO A 29 29.09 -18.61 -9.45
N LYS A 30 30.29 -19.15 -9.36
CA LYS A 30 31.16 -19.00 -8.17
C LYS A 30 31.73 -17.58 -8.03
N GLU A 31 31.82 -16.84 -9.13
CA GLU A 31 32.27 -15.45 -9.13
C GLU A 31 31.07 -14.53 -8.93
N SER A 32 31.10 -13.77 -7.85
CA SER A 32 30.17 -12.67 -7.64
C SER A 32 30.58 -11.48 -8.48
N GLY A 33 29.72 -11.03 -9.36
CA GLY A 33 29.90 -9.74 -10.04
C GLY A 33 29.86 -8.56 -9.05
N PRO A 34 30.14 -7.33 -9.50
CA PRO A 34 30.07 -6.15 -8.64
C PRO A 34 28.65 -5.96 -8.11
N ALA A 35 28.55 -5.45 -6.88
CA ALA A 35 27.28 -5.02 -6.33
C ALA A 35 26.62 -3.97 -7.22
N ILE A 36 25.34 -4.11 -7.48
CA ILE A 36 24.59 -3.14 -8.28
C ILE A 36 24.19 -1.97 -7.38
N LEU A 37 24.66 -0.80 -7.73
CA LEU A 37 24.16 0.44 -7.13
C LEU A 37 22.83 0.81 -7.80
N ARG A 38 21.80 0.97 -7.01
CA ARG A 38 20.49 1.46 -7.47
C ARG A 38 20.46 2.96 -7.28
N ASP A 39 20.21 3.67 -8.37
CA ASP A 39 19.98 5.11 -8.36
C ASP A 39 18.48 5.35 -8.53
N TYR A 40 17.86 5.89 -7.50
CA TYR A 40 16.43 6.24 -7.49
C TYR A 40 16.21 7.73 -7.80
N GLY A 41 17.25 8.44 -8.20
CA GLY A 41 17.19 9.88 -8.48
C GLY A 41 17.27 10.75 -7.23
N ALA A 42 16.85 12.01 -7.38
CA ALA A 42 16.80 12.96 -6.28
C ALA A 42 15.66 12.63 -5.30
N GLU A 43 15.79 13.12 -4.08
CA GLU A 43 14.75 12.99 -3.07
C GLU A 43 13.42 13.57 -3.58
N GLU A 44 12.36 12.81 -3.41
CA GLU A 44 11.04 13.15 -3.92
C GLU A 44 10.36 14.21 -3.02
N ALA A 45 9.97 15.34 -3.63
CA ALA A 45 9.24 16.36 -2.89
C ALA A 45 7.84 15.87 -2.47
N LEU A 46 7.39 16.23 -1.26
CA LEU A 46 6.04 15.87 -0.79
C LEU A 46 4.91 16.57 -1.55
N LEU A 47 5.18 17.74 -2.12
CA LEU A 47 4.20 18.45 -2.92
C LEU A 47 4.22 17.92 -4.35
N PRO A 48 3.07 17.62 -4.96
CA PRO A 48 3.02 17.16 -6.34
C PRO A 48 3.41 18.27 -7.30
N ALA A 49 4.24 17.95 -8.31
CA ALA A 49 4.63 18.90 -9.35
C ALA A 49 3.43 19.34 -10.21
N LYS A 50 2.42 18.47 -10.33
CA LYS A 50 1.16 18.73 -11.01
C LYS A 50 0.02 18.14 -10.20
N ARG A 51 -0.95 18.96 -9.84
CA ARG A 51 -2.07 18.52 -8.99
C ARG A 51 -3.20 17.86 -9.75
N GLU A 52 -3.37 18.20 -11.02
CA GLU A 52 -4.46 17.66 -11.84
C GLU A 52 -3.98 17.31 -13.23
N ALA A 53 -4.42 16.16 -13.71
CA ALA A 53 -4.33 15.76 -15.10
C ALA A 53 -5.72 15.33 -15.60
N ARG A 54 -6.10 15.74 -16.80
CA ARG A 54 -7.39 15.40 -17.40
C ARG A 54 -7.21 15.02 -18.86
N LEU A 55 -7.90 13.95 -19.26
CA LEU A 55 -7.88 13.42 -20.61
C LEU A 55 -9.30 12.96 -20.98
N SER A 56 -9.68 13.09 -22.24
CA SER A 56 -10.90 12.47 -22.75
C SER A 56 -10.56 11.28 -23.63
N MET A 57 -11.25 10.15 -23.42
CA MET A 57 -11.05 8.90 -24.13
C MET A 57 -12.37 8.19 -24.38
N GLU A 58 -12.38 7.18 -25.26
CA GLU A 58 -13.53 6.29 -25.44
C GLU A 58 -13.67 5.33 -24.24
N VAL A 59 -14.29 5.84 -23.17
CA VAL A 59 -14.63 5.07 -21.97
C VAL A 59 -16.14 5.18 -21.72
N SER A 60 -16.72 4.15 -21.11
CA SER A 60 -18.17 4.10 -20.83
C SER A 60 -18.58 4.94 -19.61
N MET A 61 -17.65 5.25 -18.74
CA MET A 61 -17.85 5.98 -17.48
C MET A 61 -16.57 6.75 -17.14
N PRO A 62 -16.68 7.92 -16.48
CA PRO A 62 -15.50 8.62 -15.99
C PRO A 62 -14.67 7.76 -15.05
N MET A 63 -13.35 7.85 -15.19
CA MET A 63 -12.38 7.18 -14.31
C MET A 63 -11.57 8.22 -13.58
N PHE A 64 -11.17 7.93 -12.36
CA PHE A 64 -10.23 8.78 -11.64
C PHE A 64 -9.22 7.95 -10.89
N LEU A 65 -8.06 8.55 -10.66
CA LEU A 65 -7.04 8.08 -9.74
C LEU A 65 -6.55 9.29 -8.93
N ALA A 66 -6.77 9.27 -7.65
CA ALA A 66 -6.24 10.25 -6.71
C ALA A 66 -5.11 9.65 -5.91
N GLY A 67 -4.04 10.40 -5.69
CA GLY A 67 -2.91 10.00 -4.87
C GLY A 67 -2.54 11.09 -3.88
N TYR A 68 -2.08 10.69 -2.71
CA TYR A 68 -1.56 11.56 -1.66
C TYR A 68 -0.12 11.16 -1.38
N LYS A 69 0.82 12.08 -1.61
CA LYS A 69 2.24 11.83 -1.33
C LYS A 69 2.49 11.77 0.16
N CYS A 70 3.18 10.71 0.58
CA CYS A 70 3.55 10.48 1.96
C CYS A 70 5.08 10.56 2.10
N PRO A 71 5.61 10.85 3.30
CA PRO A 71 7.05 10.83 3.53
C PRO A 71 7.65 9.47 3.17
N PRO A 72 8.81 9.43 2.52
CA PRO A 72 9.51 8.17 2.25
C PRO A 72 9.87 7.50 3.57
N LEU A 73 9.80 6.17 3.59
CA LEU A 73 10.09 5.38 4.77
C LEU A 73 11.48 4.73 4.65
N ALA A 74 12.19 4.69 5.76
CA ALA A 74 13.38 3.89 5.89
C ALA A 74 13.02 2.39 5.89
N GLY A 75 13.97 1.52 5.54
CA GLY A 75 13.77 0.07 5.63
C GLY A 75 13.67 -0.41 7.07
N GLY A 76 13.49 -1.73 7.23
CA GLY A 76 13.40 -2.37 8.52
C GLY A 76 11.97 -2.54 9.03
N GLU A 77 11.82 -2.92 10.30
CA GLU A 77 10.51 -3.23 10.91
C GLU A 77 9.55 -2.04 10.91
N GLU A 78 10.08 -0.81 10.98
CA GLU A 78 9.26 0.40 10.91
C GLU A 78 8.56 0.51 9.54
N LEU A 79 9.21 0.10 8.45
CA LEU A 79 8.57 0.06 7.13
C LEU A 79 7.37 -0.90 7.12
N LEU A 80 7.51 -2.10 7.70
CA LEU A 80 6.40 -3.04 7.83
C LEU A 80 5.28 -2.47 8.72
N ARG A 81 5.65 -1.83 9.83
CA ARG A 81 4.69 -1.18 10.72
C ARG A 81 3.88 -0.10 10.00
N GLN A 82 4.56 0.77 9.27
CA GLN A 82 3.91 1.85 8.53
C GLN A 82 3.09 1.33 7.33
N SER A 83 3.48 0.20 6.71
CA SER A 83 2.63 -0.49 5.73
C SER A 83 1.30 -0.89 6.35
N ILE A 84 1.33 -1.53 7.52
CA ILE A 84 0.12 -1.96 8.22
C ILE A 84 -0.76 -0.76 8.59
N VAL A 85 -0.17 0.32 9.09
CA VAL A 85 -0.89 1.57 9.42
C VAL A 85 -1.54 2.17 8.17
N GLY A 86 -0.81 2.25 7.06
CA GLY A 86 -1.31 2.79 5.80
C GLY A 86 -2.44 1.96 5.20
N ASP A 87 -2.32 0.63 5.22
CA ASP A 87 -3.37 -0.28 4.76
C ASP A 87 -4.64 -0.15 5.61
N MET A 88 -4.49 -0.09 6.94
CA MET A 88 -5.63 0.15 7.84
C MET A 88 -6.25 1.54 7.61
N ALA A 89 -5.44 2.57 7.30
CA ALA A 89 -5.93 3.90 6.96
C ALA A 89 -6.75 3.89 5.66
N CYS A 90 -6.31 3.14 4.63
CA CYS A 90 -7.08 2.92 3.40
C CYS A 90 -8.44 2.26 3.70
N ASP A 91 -8.44 1.17 4.47
CA ASP A 91 -9.66 0.43 4.84
C ASP A 91 -10.64 1.30 5.63
N VAL A 92 -10.13 2.10 6.57
CA VAL A 92 -10.96 3.03 7.36
C VAL A 92 -11.54 4.15 6.49
N LEU A 93 -10.79 4.65 5.53
CA LEU A 93 -11.17 5.81 4.74
C LEU A 93 -12.14 5.45 3.61
N PHE A 94 -11.79 4.46 2.80
CA PHE A 94 -12.55 4.08 1.60
C PHE A 94 -12.68 2.57 1.36
N GLY A 95 -12.28 1.72 2.30
CA GLY A 95 -12.55 0.28 2.20
C GLY A 95 -14.03 -0.02 2.11
N GLU A 96 -14.42 -1.17 1.55
CA GLU A 96 -15.83 -1.54 1.28
C GLU A 96 -16.75 -1.48 2.53
N SER A 97 -16.20 -1.69 3.71
CA SER A 97 -16.92 -1.60 4.98
C SER A 97 -16.91 -0.20 5.59
N SER A 98 -16.24 0.79 4.97
CA SER A 98 -16.24 2.17 5.47
C SER A 98 -17.60 2.83 5.29
N PRO A 99 -17.98 3.74 6.20
CA PRO A 99 -19.22 4.51 6.05
C PRO A 99 -19.26 5.34 4.76
N LEU A 100 -18.10 5.84 4.30
CA LEU A 100 -17.99 6.59 3.06
C LEU A 100 -18.33 5.71 1.86
N TYR A 101 -17.66 4.56 1.74
CA TYR A 101 -17.90 3.64 0.63
C TYR A 101 -19.35 3.16 0.59
N THR A 102 -19.86 2.69 1.72
CA THR A 102 -21.24 2.18 1.83
C THR A 102 -22.26 3.23 1.39
N ARG A 103 -22.07 4.48 1.77
CA ARG A 103 -22.97 5.58 1.38
C ARG A 103 -22.87 5.88 -0.12
N LEU A 104 -21.68 6.10 -0.65
CA LEU A 104 -21.48 6.42 -2.07
C LEU A 104 -21.91 5.28 -2.99
N TYR A 105 -21.71 4.04 -2.57
CA TYR A 105 -22.19 2.86 -3.28
C TYR A 105 -23.74 2.80 -3.29
N GLY A 106 -24.37 3.02 -2.13
CA GLY A 106 -25.82 3.07 -2.00
C GLY A 106 -26.49 4.18 -2.82
N GLU A 107 -25.79 5.31 -2.97
CA GLU A 107 -26.22 6.42 -3.85
C GLU A 107 -25.93 6.15 -5.34
N GLY A 108 -25.22 5.08 -5.66
CA GLY A 108 -24.83 4.71 -7.02
C GLY A 108 -23.84 5.69 -7.66
N VAL A 109 -23.07 6.43 -6.87
CA VAL A 109 -22.01 7.34 -7.31
C VAL A 109 -20.75 6.55 -7.67
N ILE A 110 -20.45 5.52 -6.90
CA ILE A 110 -19.38 4.56 -7.11
C ILE A 110 -19.93 3.16 -7.39
N ASN A 111 -19.10 2.31 -7.91
CA ASN A 111 -19.34 0.87 -8.09
C ASN A 111 -18.24 0.04 -7.41
N GLY A 112 -18.24 -1.27 -7.60
CA GLY A 112 -17.24 -2.17 -7.03
C GLY A 112 -15.81 -2.02 -7.55
N SER A 113 -15.55 -1.09 -8.49
CA SER A 113 -14.21 -0.81 -8.98
C SER A 113 -13.43 0.17 -8.11
N LEU A 114 -14.12 0.91 -7.20
CA LEU A 114 -13.44 1.84 -6.31
C LEU A 114 -12.56 1.07 -5.31
N GLY A 115 -11.28 1.35 -5.32
CA GLY A 115 -10.31 0.78 -4.39
C GLY A 115 -9.00 1.53 -4.40
N GLY A 116 -8.13 1.21 -3.48
CA GLY A 116 -6.83 1.85 -3.37
C GLY A 116 -5.95 1.17 -2.34
N ASN A 117 -4.73 1.66 -2.22
CA ASN A 117 -3.72 1.05 -1.36
C ASN A 117 -2.71 2.10 -0.87
N PHE A 118 -1.90 1.69 0.08
CA PHE A 118 -0.72 2.44 0.50
C PHE A 118 0.52 1.74 -0.07
N ASP A 119 1.20 2.39 -1.01
CA ASP A 119 2.39 1.86 -1.66
C ASP A 119 3.66 2.54 -1.17
N GLN A 120 4.72 1.75 -1.07
CA GLN A 120 6.03 2.17 -0.61
C GLN A 120 7.09 1.75 -1.60
N LEU A 121 7.81 2.72 -2.13
CA LEU A 121 8.96 2.55 -3.01
C LEU A 121 10.19 3.14 -2.34
N PRO A 122 11.40 2.71 -2.73
CA PRO A 122 12.60 3.38 -2.26
C PRO A 122 12.58 4.87 -2.60
N GLY A 123 12.60 5.72 -1.58
CA GLY A 123 12.56 7.18 -1.72
C GLY A 123 11.18 7.80 -1.94
N ALA A 124 10.10 7.02 -2.02
CA ALA A 124 8.75 7.54 -2.17
C ALA A 124 7.71 6.64 -1.50
N SER A 125 6.69 7.21 -0.90
CA SER A 125 5.48 6.51 -0.51
C SER A 125 4.24 7.33 -0.81
N TYR A 126 3.13 6.66 -1.07
CA TYR A 126 1.88 7.32 -1.42
C TYR A 126 0.68 6.43 -1.14
N LEU A 127 -0.38 7.06 -0.70
CA LEU A 127 -1.70 6.46 -0.69
C LEU A 127 -2.41 6.82 -1.99
N TYR A 128 -3.07 5.87 -2.61
CA TYR A 128 -3.89 6.14 -3.78
C TYR A 128 -5.26 5.48 -3.69
N VAL A 129 -6.21 6.06 -4.41
CA VAL A 129 -7.57 5.54 -4.56
C VAL A 129 -8.09 5.88 -5.95
N GLY A 130 -8.75 4.95 -6.59
CA GLY A 130 -9.28 5.16 -7.91
C GLY A 130 -10.32 4.12 -8.32
N GLY A 131 -10.93 4.34 -9.47
CA GLY A 131 -11.93 3.48 -10.07
C GLY A 131 -12.83 4.21 -11.05
N ASP A 132 -13.82 3.50 -11.56
CA ASP A 132 -14.87 4.04 -12.40
C ASP A 132 -15.96 4.65 -11.52
N VAL A 133 -16.25 5.93 -11.68
CA VAL A 133 -17.20 6.63 -10.83
C VAL A 133 -18.02 7.62 -11.67
N LYS A 134 -19.27 7.89 -11.27
CA LYS A 134 -20.13 8.83 -12.01
C LYS A 134 -19.69 10.27 -11.85
N ASP A 135 -19.13 10.63 -10.71
CA ASP A 135 -18.73 12.00 -10.37
C ASP A 135 -17.38 11.98 -9.66
N PRO A 136 -16.25 12.01 -10.41
CA PRO A 136 -14.90 12.03 -9.85
C PRO A 136 -14.64 13.18 -8.87
N ASP A 137 -15.17 14.38 -9.17
CA ASP A 137 -14.97 15.56 -8.33
C ASP A 137 -15.60 15.39 -6.96
N ARG A 138 -16.83 14.92 -6.96
CA ARG A 138 -17.55 14.63 -5.73
C ARG A 138 -16.87 13.56 -4.92
N VAL A 139 -16.48 12.43 -5.54
CA VAL A 139 -15.83 11.33 -4.82
C VAL A 139 -14.52 11.79 -4.18
N PHE A 140 -13.68 12.52 -4.92
CA PHE A 140 -12.43 13.05 -4.40
C PHE A 140 -12.66 14.04 -3.24
N ALA A 141 -13.60 14.96 -3.37
CA ALA A 141 -13.94 15.92 -2.33
C ALA A 141 -14.44 15.23 -1.05
N GLU A 142 -15.27 14.18 -1.21
CA GLU A 142 -15.79 13.43 -0.07
C GLU A 142 -14.73 12.57 0.63
N ILE A 143 -13.79 11.97 -0.12
CA ILE A 143 -12.63 11.27 0.45
C ILE A 143 -11.79 12.24 1.30
N SER A 144 -11.47 13.41 0.75
CA SER A 144 -10.70 14.44 1.46
C SER A 144 -11.43 14.97 2.70
N ALA A 145 -12.74 15.16 2.62
CA ALA A 145 -13.57 15.59 3.75
C ALA A 145 -13.63 14.50 4.84
N GLN A 146 -13.78 13.24 4.45
CA GLN A 146 -13.79 12.12 5.38
C GLN A 146 -12.44 11.94 6.09
N ALA A 147 -11.33 12.08 5.37
CA ALA A 147 -10.01 12.02 5.98
C ALA A 147 -9.82 13.10 7.05
N ARG A 148 -10.20 14.35 6.73
CA ARG A 148 -10.18 15.46 7.72
C ARG A 148 -11.06 15.15 8.94
N LYS A 149 -12.27 14.65 8.71
CA LYS A 149 -13.18 14.28 9.78
C LYS A 149 -12.58 13.22 10.70
N LEU A 150 -12.06 12.13 10.14
CA LEU A 150 -11.44 11.05 10.90
C LEU A 150 -10.19 11.51 11.66
N GLY A 151 -9.39 12.42 11.05
CA GLY A 151 -8.22 13.00 11.70
C GLY A 151 -8.54 13.96 12.85
N THR A 152 -9.76 14.53 12.91
CA THR A 152 -10.19 15.50 13.94
C THR A 152 -11.15 14.92 14.98
N GLU A 153 -12.12 14.12 14.55
CA GLU A 153 -13.14 13.51 15.41
C GLU A 153 -12.73 12.11 15.89
N GLY A 154 -11.73 11.52 15.23
CA GLY A 154 -11.26 10.16 15.51
C GLY A 154 -12.11 9.07 14.85
N ILE A 155 -11.59 7.85 14.96
CA ILE A 155 -12.25 6.62 14.50
C ILE A 155 -13.03 6.00 15.67
N SER A 156 -14.28 5.59 15.47
CA SER A 156 -14.99 4.90 16.54
C SER A 156 -14.27 3.60 16.91
N GLU A 157 -14.22 3.29 18.21
CA GLU A 157 -13.51 2.10 18.68
C GLU A 157 -14.03 0.80 18.05
N SER A 158 -15.34 0.68 17.91
CA SER A 158 -15.97 -0.50 17.31
C SER A 158 -15.54 -0.70 15.84
N PHE A 159 -15.47 0.39 15.07
CA PHE A 159 -15.05 0.34 13.67
C PHE A 159 -13.54 0.06 13.55
N TYR A 160 -12.71 0.71 14.36
CA TYR A 160 -11.28 0.41 14.41
C TYR A 160 -11.03 -1.08 14.71
N GLN A 161 -11.71 -1.65 15.72
CA GLN A 161 -11.56 -3.06 16.05
C GLN A 161 -12.09 -4.00 14.95
N GLN A 162 -13.08 -3.58 14.18
CA GLN A 162 -13.53 -4.33 13.00
C GLN A 162 -12.44 -4.38 11.94
N ILE A 163 -11.87 -3.24 11.56
CA ILE A 163 -10.77 -3.14 10.57
C ILE A 163 -9.55 -3.91 11.08
N ARG A 164 -9.14 -3.69 12.33
CA ARG A 164 -8.00 -4.38 12.92
C ARG A 164 -8.12 -5.91 12.81
N ARG A 165 -9.29 -6.47 13.12
CA ARG A 165 -9.52 -7.92 12.97
C ARG A 165 -9.51 -8.39 11.54
N ALA A 166 -10.05 -7.60 10.61
CA ALA A 166 -10.08 -7.93 9.19
C ALA A 166 -8.65 -7.94 8.62
N THR A 167 -7.87 -6.89 8.88
CA THR A 167 -6.47 -6.77 8.45
C THR A 167 -5.62 -7.92 8.98
N TYR A 168 -5.67 -8.21 10.28
CA TYR A 168 -4.94 -9.35 10.86
C TYR A 168 -5.36 -10.69 10.25
N GLY A 169 -6.67 -10.89 10.09
CA GLY A 169 -7.21 -12.10 9.45
C GLY A 169 -6.73 -12.27 8.01
N GLN A 170 -6.57 -11.19 7.28
CA GLN A 170 -6.04 -11.21 5.92
C GLN A 170 -4.55 -11.55 5.89
N MET A 171 -3.75 -10.96 6.78
CA MET A 171 -2.33 -11.28 6.95
C MET A 171 -2.13 -12.77 7.29
N VAL A 172 -2.89 -13.29 8.25
CA VAL A 172 -2.82 -14.72 8.60
C VAL A 172 -3.28 -15.61 7.44
N ARG A 173 -4.32 -15.21 6.70
CA ARG A 173 -4.81 -15.95 5.53
C ARG A 173 -3.77 -16.04 4.43
N SER A 174 -2.95 -14.99 4.23
CA SER A 174 -1.88 -14.97 3.23
C SER A 174 -0.85 -16.09 3.46
N LEU A 175 -0.66 -16.54 4.69
CA LEU A 175 0.22 -17.66 5.05
C LEU A 175 -0.27 -19.03 4.55
N ASN A 176 -1.48 -19.15 4.03
CA ASN A 176 -1.96 -20.37 3.39
C ASN A 176 -1.45 -20.52 1.95
N SER A 177 -0.80 -19.52 1.38
CA SER A 177 -0.25 -19.53 0.03
C SER A 177 1.28 -19.56 0.08
N PHE A 178 1.90 -20.58 -0.47
CA PHE A 178 3.36 -20.67 -0.57
C PHE A 178 3.96 -19.52 -1.38
N SER A 179 3.26 -19.07 -2.44
CA SER A 179 3.68 -17.90 -3.23
C SER A 179 3.69 -16.64 -2.37
N ASN A 180 2.60 -16.37 -1.65
CA ASN A 180 2.51 -15.18 -0.81
C ASN A 180 3.59 -15.19 0.29
N ILE A 181 3.86 -16.33 0.91
CA ILE A 181 4.94 -16.45 1.89
C ILE A 181 6.29 -16.14 1.24
N ALA A 182 6.56 -16.74 0.07
CA ALA A 182 7.83 -16.53 -0.63
C ALA A 182 8.01 -15.06 -1.02
N GLU A 183 6.96 -14.41 -1.53
CA GLU A 183 6.96 -12.99 -1.89
C GLU A 183 7.18 -12.10 -0.65
N SER A 184 6.44 -12.31 0.43
CA SER A 184 6.55 -11.52 1.65
C SER A 184 7.91 -11.65 2.32
N VAL A 185 8.46 -12.87 2.37
CA VAL A 185 9.81 -13.11 2.91
C VAL A 185 10.89 -12.48 2.01
N THR A 186 10.72 -12.56 0.69
CA THR A 186 11.64 -11.93 -0.28
C THR A 186 11.62 -10.40 -0.15
N ASP A 187 10.43 -9.82 -0.08
CA ASP A 187 10.25 -8.38 0.11
C ASP A 187 10.89 -7.92 1.42
N GLY A 188 10.59 -8.62 2.52
CA GLY A 188 11.19 -8.34 3.83
C GLY A 188 12.72 -8.39 3.80
N TYR A 189 13.30 -9.41 3.17
CA TYR A 189 14.75 -9.54 3.04
C TYR A 189 15.38 -8.32 2.34
N PHE A 190 14.82 -7.90 1.20
CA PHE A 190 15.33 -6.75 0.46
C PHE A 190 15.06 -5.40 1.10
N ARG A 191 14.05 -5.32 1.96
CA ARG A 191 13.68 -4.12 2.71
C ARG A 191 14.22 -4.08 4.13
N GLY A 192 14.89 -5.16 4.58
CA GLY A 192 15.60 -5.23 5.86
C GLY A 192 14.73 -5.55 7.07
N TYR A 193 13.63 -6.29 6.89
CA TYR A 193 12.83 -6.80 8.01
C TYR A 193 12.55 -8.30 7.87
N ASP A 194 12.28 -8.95 9.02
CA ASP A 194 11.77 -10.33 9.05
C ASP A 194 10.24 -10.30 8.99
N TYR A 195 9.67 -10.84 7.91
CA TYR A 195 8.22 -10.89 7.75
C TYR A 195 7.53 -11.66 8.87
N TYR A 196 8.18 -12.64 9.48
CA TYR A 196 7.57 -13.44 10.57
C TYR A 196 7.39 -12.66 11.86
N HIS A 197 7.98 -11.46 11.99
CA HIS A 197 7.70 -10.54 13.10
C HIS A 197 6.38 -9.74 12.92
N PHE A 198 5.64 -9.97 11.82
CA PHE A 198 4.40 -9.22 11.58
C PHE A 198 3.39 -9.31 12.75
N PRO A 199 3.24 -10.41 13.52
CA PRO A 199 2.28 -10.44 14.62
C PRO A 199 2.63 -9.44 15.73
N GLU A 200 3.90 -9.39 16.14
CA GLU A 200 4.39 -8.46 17.16
C GLU A 200 4.29 -7.01 16.68
N ILE A 201 4.68 -6.77 15.43
CA ILE A 201 4.59 -5.45 14.80
C ILE A 201 3.13 -5.02 14.69
N PHE A 202 2.23 -5.90 14.26
CA PHE A 202 0.80 -5.64 14.19
C PHE A 202 0.20 -5.28 15.56
N GLU A 203 0.58 -6.00 16.61
CA GLU A 203 0.13 -5.71 17.98
C GLU A 203 0.58 -4.32 18.46
N SER A 204 1.68 -3.80 17.95
CA SER A 204 2.16 -2.45 18.27
C SER A 204 1.38 -1.32 17.58
N VAL A 205 0.58 -1.64 16.56
CA VAL A 205 -0.22 -0.63 15.82
C VAL A 205 -1.46 -0.27 16.62
N THR A 206 -1.61 1.03 16.87
CA THR A 206 -2.73 1.58 17.63
C THR A 206 -3.71 2.36 16.76
N LYS A 207 -4.89 2.62 17.30
CA LYS A 207 -5.87 3.51 16.66
C LYS A 207 -5.31 4.92 16.42
N ALA A 208 -4.54 5.41 17.38
CA ALA A 208 -3.91 6.74 17.28
C ALA A 208 -2.93 6.83 16.11
N ASP A 209 -2.19 5.76 15.80
CA ASP A 209 -1.30 5.73 14.63
C ASP A 209 -2.07 5.89 13.32
N VAL A 210 -3.22 5.22 13.18
CA VAL A 210 -4.08 5.32 11.99
C VAL A 210 -4.70 6.71 11.86
N GLU A 211 -5.17 7.29 12.98
CA GLU A 211 -5.71 8.64 13.02
C GLU A 211 -4.64 9.71 12.69
N GLU A 212 -3.43 9.53 13.21
CA GLU A 212 -2.28 10.39 12.90
C GLU A 212 -1.88 10.29 11.44
N PHE A 213 -1.79 9.07 10.89
CA PHE A 213 -1.50 8.85 9.48
C PHE A 213 -2.48 9.59 8.57
N LEU A 214 -3.79 9.48 8.83
CA LEU A 214 -4.82 10.18 8.07
C LEU A 214 -4.67 11.70 8.17
N ARG A 215 -4.45 12.22 9.37
CA ARG A 215 -4.32 13.66 9.63
C ARG A 215 -3.10 14.26 8.94
N GLU A 216 -1.97 13.56 8.95
CA GLU A 216 -0.70 14.08 8.45
C GLU A 216 -0.49 13.87 6.96
N ASN A 217 -1.03 12.79 6.40
CA ASN A 217 -0.72 12.40 5.03
C ASN A 217 -1.84 12.69 4.03
N ILE A 218 -3.11 12.67 4.46
CA ILE A 218 -4.23 12.87 3.54
C ILE A 218 -4.66 14.34 3.55
N THR A 219 -3.79 15.17 3.01
CA THR A 219 -3.97 16.63 2.94
C THR A 219 -4.08 17.12 1.50
N GLU A 220 -4.82 18.22 1.27
CA GLU A 220 -5.08 18.73 -0.08
C GLU A 220 -3.81 19.19 -0.81
N ASP A 221 -2.80 19.67 -0.09
CA ASP A 221 -1.55 20.12 -0.67
C ASP A 221 -0.68 18.97 -1.19
N ARG A 222 -0.83 17.78 -0.63
CA ARG A 222 -0.13 16.55 -1.05
C ARG A 222 -0.88 15.75 -2.11
N ALA A 223 -2.10 16.16 -2.44
CA ALA A 223 -2.97 15.46 -3.36
C ALA A 223 -2.67 15.75 -4.83
N ALA A 224 -2.75 14.71 -5.65
CA ALA A 224 -2.80 14.81 -7.09
C ALA A 224 -3.93 13.91 -7.64
N VAL A 225 -4.62 14.38 -8.69
CA VAL A 225 -5.73 13.66 -9.31
C VAL A 225 -5.51 13.55 -10.81
N SER A 226 -5.69 12.37 -11.34
CA SER A 226 -5.80 12.09 -12.77
C SER A 226 -7.23 11.67 -13.10
N ARG A 227 -7.79 12.20 -14.18
CA ARG A 227 -9.15 11.89 -14.65
C ARG A 227 -9.17 11.53 -16.11
N ILE A 228 -10.04 10.58 -16.45
CA ILE A 228 -10.37 10.24 -17.82
C ILE A 228 -11.90 10.41 -17.95
N ASP A 229 -12.30 11.33 -18.82
CA ASP A 229 -13.72 11.56 -19.11
C ASP A 229 -14.12 10.87 -20.40
N PRO A 230 -15.37 10.44 -20.54
CA PRO A 230 -15.92 10.01 -21.83
C PRO A 230 -15.79 11.13 -22.89
N LEU A 231 -15.61 10.71 -24.17
CA LEU A 231 -15.60 11.63 -25.31
C LEU A 231 -16.97 12.27 -25.52
#